data_e46b012332c6f47b3c445010ff0475bc
#
_entry.id   e46b012332c6f47b3c445010ff0475bc
#
_cell.length_a   1.000
_cell.length_b   1.000
_cell.length_c   1.000
_cell.angle_alpha   90.00
_cell.angle_beta   90.00
_cell.angle_gamma   90.00
#
_symmetry.space_group_name_H-M   'P 1'
#
loop_
_entity.id
_entity.type
_entity.pdbx_description
1 polymer ?
#
loop_
_entity_poly.entity_id
_entity_poly.type
_entity_poly.pdbx_seq_one_letter_code
_entity_poly.pdbx_strand_id
1 'polypeptide(L)'
;TFSTRQLIWSAVIGGLLFSIRNVFVLPLIVWGLYQLFQEKTSPKKIFLWGFVFLLSFAITFVPFIWLYPDEFWEVNPFSTQSSLVSFHFIVLFVLIAIAGSFFCRNYNDVRFFSVLLLFGIVTIHFIEAVCQYSFTQALFQSKADISYYIFCIPYLLQILADTDYKRLMNPQT
;
A
#
# COMPACT_ATOMS: atom_id res chain seq x y z
N THR A 1 -19.39 5.66 10.17
CA THR A 1 -18.26 5.94 11.07
C THR A 1 -17.79 4.65 11.74
N PHE A 2 -16.51 4.32 11.61
CA PHE A 2 -15.93 3.14 12.27
C PHE A 2 -16.03 3.23 13.80
N SER A 3 -16.32 2.09 14.43
CA SER A 3 -16.18 1.97 15.86
C SER A 3 -14.70 2.08 16.26
N THR A 4 -14.41 2.55 17.47
CA THR A 4 -13.03 2.65 17.97
C THR A 4 -12.30 1.30 17.92
N ARG A 5 -13.01 0.20 18.16
CA ARG A 5 -12.45 -1.16 18.09
C ARG A 5 -12.02 -1.53 16.66
N GLN A 6 -12.84 -1.26 15.67
CA GLN A 6 -12.50 -1.52 14.25
C GLN A 6 -11.30 -0.68 13.82
N LEU A 7 -11.23 0.57 14.28
CA LEU A 7 -10.13 1.48 13.99
C LEU A 7 -8.82 0.95 14.60
N ILE A 8 -8.82 0.46 15.83
CA ILE A 8 -7.63 -0.14 16.47
C ILE A 8 -7.18 -1.39 15.71
N TRP A 9 -8.10 -2.31 15.38
CA TRP A 9 -7.74 -3.52 14.64
C TRP A 9 -7.18 -3.21 13.24
N SER A 10 -7.75 -2.23 12.54
CA SER A 10 -7.22 -1.81 11.24
C SER A 10 -5.81 -1.21 11.36
N ALA A 11 -5.52 -0.49 12.45
CA ALA A 11 -4.19 0.06 12.72
C ALA A 11 -3.17 -1.05 13.01
N VAL A 12 -3.53 -2.04 13.83
CA VAL A 12 -2.67 -3.21 14.12
C VAL A 12 -2.35 -3.97 12.84
N ILE A 13 -3.38 -4.35 12.08
CA ILE A 13 -3.20 -5.08 10.83
C ILE A 13 -2.38 -4.25 9.83
N GLY A 14 -2.68 -2.96 9.70
CA GLY A 14 -1.95 -2.04 8.84
C GLY A 14 -0.46 -1.95 9.21
N GLY A 15 -0.12 -1.83 10.50
CA GLY A 15 1.25 -1.79 10.98
C GLY A 15 2.01 -3.08 10.69
N LEU A 16 1.38 -4.23 10.90
CA LEU A 16 1.95 -5.53 10.56
C LEU A 16 2.17 -5.68 9.04
N LEU A 17 1.22 -5.30 8.22
CA LEU A 17 1.36 -5.33 6.76
C LEU A 17 2.49 -4.42 6.28
N PHE A 18 2.59 -3.23 6.84
CA PHE A 18 3.66 -2.28 6.49
C PHE A 18 5.04 -2.80 6.88
N SER A 19 5.16 -3.54 7.98
CA SER A 19 6.43 -4.17 8.36
C SER A 19 6.90 -5.24 7.39
N ILE A 20 5.95 -5.88 6.67
CA ILE A 20 6.27 -6.88 5.65
C ILE A 20 6.68 -6.19 4.34
N ARG A 21 5.94 -5.14 3.95
CA ARG A 21 6.15 -4.47 2.66
C ARG A 21 5.81 -2.97 2.73
N ASN A 22 6.81 -2.12 2.52
CA ASN A 22 6.67 -0.66 2.63
C ASN A 22 5.70 -0.05 1.60
N VAL A 23 5.49 -0.68 0.45
CA VAL A 23 4.56 -0.17 -0.58
C VAL A 23 3.12 -0.08 -0.11
N PHE A 24 2.74 -0.81 0.96
CA PHE A 24 1.42 -0.68 1.58
C PHE A 24 1.16 0.69 2.21
N VAL A 25 2.18 1.54 2.31
CA VAL A 25 1.98 2.94 2.72
C VAL A 25 1.04 3.69 1.78
N LEU A 26 1.06 3.40 0.47
CA LEU A 26 0.22 4.07 -0.52
C LEU A 26 -1.29 3.87 -0.25
N PRO A 27 -1.80 2.63 -0.12
CA PRO A 27 -3.18 2.39 0.32
C PRO A 27 -3.53 3.05 1.65
N LEU A 28 -2.61 3.06 2.60
CA LEU A 28 -2.83 3.65 3.92
C LEU A 28 -2.96 5.17 3.85
N ILE A 29 -2.19 5.85 3.00
CA ILE A 29 -2.33 7.28 2.73
C ILE A 29 -3.72 7.56 2.15
N VAL A 30 -4.13 6.83 1.10
CA VAL A 30 -5.43 7.01 0.46
C VAL A 30 -6.56 6.82 1.46
N TRP A 31 -6.52 5.73 2.21
CA TRP A 31 -7.53 5.41 3.22
C TRP A 31 -7.57 6.46 4.35
N GLY A 32 -6.41 6.85 4.88
CA GLY A 32 -6.32 7.81 5.97
C GLY A 32 -6.84 9.19 5.59
N LEU A 33 -6.50 9.67 4.38
CA LEU A 33 -6.98 10.95 3.86
C LEU A 33 -8.49 10.88 3.55
N TYR A 34 -8.98 9.78 2.99
CA TYR A 34 -10.40 9.56 2.79
C TYR A 34 -11.17 9.62 4.13
N GLN A 35 -10.67 8.94 5.18
CA GLN A 35 -11.27 8.99 6.51
C GLN A 35 -11.30 10.41 7.10
N LEU A 36 -10.24 11.18 6.87
CA LEU A 36 -10.13 12.52 7.41
C LEU A 36 -11.08 13.49 6.69
N PHE A 37 -11.11 13.48 5.36
CA PHE A 37 -11.77 14.50 4.58
C PHE A 37 -13.22 14.13 4.20
N GLN A 38 -13.48 12.90 3.80
CA GLN A 38 -14.80 12.49 3.34
C GLN A 38 -15.68 11.98 4.49
N GLU A 39 -15.15 11.11 5.33
CA GLU A 39 -15.87 10.58 6.50
C GLU A 39 -15.86 11.54 7.69
N LYS A 40 -15.10 12.64 7.61
CA LYS A 40 -14.96 13.64 8.68
C LYS A 40 -14.62 13.00 10.04
N THR A 41 -13.81 11.98 10.01
CA THR A 41 -13.34 11.30 11.22
C THR A 41 -12.56 12.26 12.09
N SER A 42 -12.83 12.29 13.40
CA SER A 42 -12.16 13.20 14.34
C SER A 42 -10.62 13.03 14.24
N PRO A 43 -9.85 14.13 14.19
CA PRO A 43 -8.38 14.09 14.17
C PRO A 43 -7.78 13.28 15.32
N LYS A 44 -8.41 13.29 16.50
CA LYS A 44 -7.99 12.48 17.66
C LYS A 44 -8.02 10.97 17.36
N LYS A 45 -9.06 10.51 16.65
CA LYS A 45 -9.17 9.10 16.25
C LYS A 45 -8.10 8.73 15.21
N ILE A 46 -7.81 9.62 14.27
CA ILE A 46 -6.76 9.40 13.27
C ILE A 46 -5.37 9.38 13.93
N PHE A 47 -5.13 10.28 14.88
CA PHE A 47 -3.89 10.26 15.66
C PHE A 47 -3.74 8.96 16.47
N LEU A 48 -4.81 8.51 17.14
CA LEU A 48 -4.81 7.23 17.85
C LEU A 48 -4.53 6.05 16.89
N TRP A 49 -5.14 6.07 15.72
CA TRP A 49 -4.90 5.07 14.68
C TRP A 49 -3.43 5.06 14.25
N GLY A 50 -2.86 6.24 13.94
CA GLY A 50 -1.45 6.38 13.57
C GLY A 50 -0.50 5.91 14.66
N PHE A 51 -0.78 6.23 15.92
CA PHE A 51 0.00 5.79 17.06
C PHE A 51 0.00 4.27 17.21
N VAL A 52 -1.18 3.64 17.18
CA VAL A 52 -1.31 2.17 17.25
C VAL A 52 -0.65 1.49 16.05
N PHE A 53 -0.79 2.07 14.85
CA PHE A 53 -0.11 1.61 13.64
C PHE A 53 1.41 1.60 13.80
N LEU A 54 2.00 2.74 14.22
CA LEU A 54 3.45 2.86 14.43
C LEU A 54 3.95 1.92 15.53
N LEU A 55 3.19 1.77 16.61
CA LEU A 55 3.52 0.83 17.68
C LEU A 55 3.53 -0.61 17.19
N SER A 56 2.51 -1.02 16.44
CA SER A 56 2.40 -2.36 15.86
C SER A 56 3.52 -2.64 14.86
N PHE A 57 3.87 -1.65 14.04
CA PHE A 57 5.01 -1.69 13.15
C PHE A 57 6.33 -1.83 13.93
N ALA A 58 6.58 -0.99 14.92
CA ALA A 58 7.82 -0.99 15.70
C ALA A 58 8.04 -2.32 16.45
N ILE A 59 6.99 -2.88 17.03
CA ILE A 59 7.06 -4.16 17.78
C ILE A 59 7.60 -5.30 16.91
N THR A 60 7.37 -5.30 15.60
CA THR A 60 7.87 -6.36 14.71
C THR A 60 9.40 -6.36 14.60
N PHE A 61 10.06 -5.22 14.82
CA PHE A 61 11.51 -5.07 14.72
C PHE A 61 12.23 -5.25 16.07
N VAL A 62 11.53 -5.05 17.19
CA VAL A 62 12.14 -5.15 18.53
C VAL A 62 12.92 -6.46 18.76
N PRO A 63 12.39 -7.65 18.43
CA PRO A 63 13.16 -8.89 18.61
C PRO A 63 14.46 -8.91 17.81
N PHE A 64 14.45 -8.40 16.58
CA PHE A 64 15.62 -8.38 15.70
C PHE A 64 16.67 -7.39 16.17
N ILE A 65 16.25 -6.19 16.57
CA ILE A 65 17.15 -5.16 17.13
C ILE A 65 17.78 -5.64 18.44
N TRP A 66 17.05 -6.41 19.23
CA TRP A 66 17.57 -6.92 20.52
C TRP A 66 18.51 -8.09 20.36
N LEU A 67 18.17 -9.06 19.49
CA LEU A 67 18.92 -10.30 19.36
C LEU A 67 20.09 -10.19 18.37
N TYR A 68 19.94 -9.35 17.35
CA TYR A 68 20.88 -9.23 16.22
C TYR A 68 21.06 -7.76 15.81
N PRO A 69 21.60 -6.89 16.71
CA PRO A 69 21.68 -5.45 16.43
C PRO A 69 22.57 -5.13 15.22
N ASP A 70 23.74 -5.76 15.12
CA ASP A 70 24.70 -5.46 14.05
C ASP A 70 24.16 -5.88 12.70
N GLU A 71 23.62 -7.11 12.59
CA GLU A 71 23.04 -7.65 11.37
C GLU A 71 21.78 -6.85 10.96
N PHE A 72 20.98 -6.36 11.92
CA PHE A 72 19.83 -5.53 11.63
C PHE A 72 20.22 -4.22 10.94
N TRP A 73 21.31 -3.59 11.37
CA TRP A 73 21.76 -2.35 10.75
C TRP A 73 22.50 -2.57 9.43
N GLU A 74 23.20 -3.69 9.26
CA GLU A 74 23.83 -4.07 7.99
C GLU A 74 22.81 -4.41 6.90
N VAL A 75 21.79 -5.20 7.24
CA VAL A 75 20.75 -5.65 6.31
C VAL A 75 19.50 -4.78 6.41
N ASN A 76 19.62 -3.52 6.78
CA ASN A 76 18.49 -2.63 7.02
C ASN A 76 17.35 -2.86 6.00
N PRO A 77 16.20 -3.44 6.44
CA PRO A 77 15.11 -3.79 5.54
C PRO A 77 14.52 -2.58 4.82
N PHE A 78 14.68 -1.39 5.37
CA PHE A 78 14.24 -0.14 4.74
C PHE A 78 15.14 0.25 3.57
N SER A 79 16.46 0.10 3.70
CA SER A 79 17.40 0.40 2.61
C SER A 79 17.21 -0.58 1.46
N THR A 80 17.06 -1.86 1.76
CA THR A 80 16.84 -2.90 0.76
C THR A 80 15.52 -2.69 -0.02
N GLN A 81 14.43 -2.33 0.67
CA GLN A 81 13.15 -2.09 0.01
C GLN A 81 13.08 -0.74 -0.72
N SER A 82 13.76 0.30 -0.21
CA SER A 82 13.83 1.59 -0.89
C SER A 82 14.73 1.58 -2.12
N SER A 83 15.64 0.62 -2.24
CA SER A 83 16.48 0.45 -3.42
C SER A 83 15.79 -0.22 -4.61
N LEU A 84 14.60 -0.81 -4.39
CA LEU A 84 13.85 -1.51 -5.44
C LEU A 84 13.21 -0.57 -6.47
N VAL A 85 12.86 0.65 -6.06
CA VAL A 85 12.24 1.66 -6.94
C VAL A 85 12.97 2.99 -6.78
N SER A 86 13.26 3.66 -7.88
CA SER A 86 13.90 4.98 -7.85
C SER A 86 13.11 5.97 -7.01
N PHE A 87 13.78 6.75 -6.18
CA PHE A 87 13.17 7.67 -5.21
C PHE A 87 12.14 8.63 -5.83
N HIS A 88 12.40 9.10 -7.03
CA HIS A 88 11.47 10.02 -7.74
C HIS A 88 10.10 9.37 -7.99
N PHE A 89 10.05 8.06 -8.31
CA PHE A 89 8.77 7.36 -8.48
C PHE A 89 8.05 7.16 -7.17
N ILE A 90 8.77 6.90 -6.07
CA ILE A 90 8.18 6.83 -4.73
C ILE A 90 7.48 8.16 -4.41
N VAL A 91 8.18 9.28 -4.60
CA VAL A 91 7.61 10.63 -4.38
C VAL A 91 6.39 10.86 -5.29
N LEU A 92 6.51 10.53 -6.58
CA LEU A 92 5.42 10.67 -7.54
C LEU A 92 4.17 9.87 -7.10
N PHE A 93 4.33 8.60 -6.71
CA PHE A 93 3.21 7.77 -6.26
C PHE A 93 2.60 8.25 -4.96
N VAL A 94 3.39 8.79 -4.04
CA VAL A 94 2.87 9.44 -2.81
C VAL A 94 2.04 10.67 -3.17
N LEU A 95 2.51 11.52 -4.09
CA LEU A 95 1.75 12.68 -4.55
C LEU A 95 0.46 12.28 -5.26
N ILE A 96 0.51 11.24 -6.11
CA ILE A 96 -0.69 10.68 -6.76
C ILE A 96 -1.65 10.12 -5.71
N ALA A 97 -1.16 9.41 -4.68
CA ALA A 97 -1.98 8.88 -3.59
C ALA A 97 -2.70 10.01 -2.84
N ILE A 98 -1.98 11.09 -2.52
CA ILE A 98 -2.55 12.27 -1.87
C ILE A 98 -3.60 12.93 -2.77
N ALA A 99 -3.25 13.27 -4.00
CA ALA A 99 -4.16 13.94 -4.93
C ALA A 99 -5.39 13.09 -5.24
N GLY A 100 -5.21 11.81 -5.54
CA GLY A 100 -6.29 10.90 -5.90
C GLY A 100 -7.24 10.60 -4.74
N SER A 101 -6.77 10.66 -3.48
CA SER A 101 -7.62 10.47 -2.31
C SER A 101 -8.78 11.47 -2.23
N PHE A 102 -8.59 12.70 -2.76
CA PHE A 102 -9.64 13.72 -2.79
C PHE A 102 -10.75 13.40 -3.81
N PHE A 103 -10.48 12.56 -4.81
CA PHE A 103 -11.46 12.14 -5.80
C PHE A 103 -12.25 10.90 -5.36
N CYS A 104 -11.79 10.17 -4.35
CA CYS A 104 -12.50 9.02 -3.78
C CYS A 104 -13.78 9.48 -3.07
N ARG A 105 -14.95 9.04 -3.53
CA ARG A 105 -16.26 9.42 -2.96
C ARG A 105 -16.83 8.35 -2.02
N ASN A 106 -16.39 7.12 -2.19
CA ASN A 106 -16.85 5.96 -1.43
C ASN A 106 -15.72 4.94 -1.20
N TYR A 107 -15.97 3.93 -0.38
CA TYR A 107 -14.96 2.90 -0.09
C TYR A 107 -14.54 2.07 -1.30
N ASN A 108 -15.39 1.91 -2.29
CA ASN A 108 -15.01 1.18 -3.51
C ASN A 108 -13.99 1.97 -4.32
N ASP A 109 -14.13 3.30 -4.37
CA ASP A 109 -13.14 4.17 -5.02
C ASP A 109 -11.79 4.08 -4.30
N VAL A 110 -11.80 4.12 -2.95
CA VAL A 110 -10.59 3.98 -2.13
C VAL A 110 -9.91 2.64 -2.41
N ARG A 111 -10.67 1.55 -2.42
CA ARG A 111 -10.17 0.20 -2.70
C ARG A 111 -9.57 0.12 -4.10
N PHE A 112 -10.34 0.53 -5.11
CA PHE A 112 -9.90 0.51 -6.51
C PHE A 112 -8.64 1.33 -6.71
N PHE A 113 -8.62 2.56 -6.23
CA PHE A 113 -7.48 3.45 -6.36
C PHE A 113 -6.24 2.93 -5.62
N SER A 114 -6.40 2.36 -4.43
CA SER A 114 -5.32 1.73 -3.67
C SER A 114 -4.68 0.58 -4.44
N VAL A 115 -5.49 -0.29 -5.05
CA VAL A 115 -4.97 -1.42 -5.84
C VAL A 115 -4.32 -0.93 -7.13
N LEU A 116 -4.88 0.11 -7.76
CA LEU A 116 -4.29 0.72 -8.96
C LEU A 116 -2.90 1.34 -8.66
N LEU A 117 -2.75 2.00 -7.52
CA LEU A 117 -1.45 2.53 -7.07
C LEU A 117 -0.43 1.42 -6.83
N LEU A 118 -0.82 0.35 -6.14
CA LEU A 118 0.06 -0.81 -5.92
C LEU A 118 0.47 -1.45 -7.25
N PHE A 119 -0.49 -1.68 -8.15
CA PHE A 119 -0.20 -2.21 -9.47
C PHE A 119 0.73 -1.30 -10.25
N GLY A 120 0.51 0.03 -10.20
CA GLY A 120 1.33 1.01 -10.88
C GLY A 120 2.79 1.01 -10.39
N ILE A 121 3.03 1.05 -9.08
CA ILE A 121 4.39 1.09 -8.54
C ILE A 121 5.15 -0.22 -8.81
N VAL A 122 4.47 -1.36 -8.75
CA VAL A 122 5.06 -2.67 -9.10
C VAL A 122 5.40 -2.73 -10.58
N THR A 123 4.55 -2.16 -11.44
CA THR A 123 4.82 -2.08 -12.89
C THR A 123 6.05 -1.21 -13.18
N ILE A 124 6.17 -0.06 -12.52
CA ILE A 124 7.35 0.81 -12.66
C ILE A 124 8.60 0.06 -12.20
N HIS A 125 8.56 -0.59 -11.04
CA HIS A 125 9.67 -1.41 -10.55
C HIS A 125 10.07 -2.48 -11.58
N PHE A 126 9.09 -3.19 -12.16
CA PHE A 126 9.37 -4.19 -13.18
C PHE A 126 10.00 -3.58 -14.44
N ILE A 127 9.50 -2.44 -14.91
CA ILE A 127 10.08 -1.72 -16.06
C ILE A 127 11.52 -1.28 -15.78
N GLU A 128 11.80 -0.70 -14.61
CA GLU A 128 13.16 -0.31 -14.21
C GLU A 128 14.10 -1.53 -14.20
N ALA A 129 13.65 -2.66 -13.63
CA ALA A 129 14.43 -3.89 -13.61
C ALA A 129 14.71 -4.43 -15.03
N VAL A 130 13.72 -4.38 -15.93
CA VAL A 130 13.88 -4.79 -17.34
C VAL A 130 14.88 -3.88 -18.06
N CYS A 131 14.82 -2.57 -17.81
CA CYS A 131 15.75 -1.61 -18.41
C CYS A 131 17.20 -1.79 -17.91
N GLN A 132 17.37 -2.16 -16.63
CA GLN A 132 18.70 -2.34 -16.03
C GLN A 132 19.35 -3.69 -16.36
N TYR A 133 18.57 -4.77 -16.41
CA TYR A 133 19.11 -6.13 -16.50
C TYR A 133 18.76 -6.85 -17.80
N SER A 134 17.56 -7.04 -18.11
CA SER A 134 16.87 -7.58 -19.28
C SER A 134 15.56 -8.21 -18.83
N PHE A 135 14.64 -8.47 -19.75
CA PHE A 135 13.35 -9.10 -19.45
C PHE A 135 13.51 -10.47 -18.77
N THR A 136 14.40 -11.30 -19.32
CA THR A 136 14.65 -12.65 -18.78
C THR A 136 15.23 -12.62 -17.37
N GLN A 137 16.17 -11.72 -17.11
CA GLN A 137 16.77 -11.57 -15.79
C GLN A 137 15.79 -10.96 -14.78
N ALA A 138 15.01 -9.96 -15.20
CA ALA A 138 13.99 -9.36 -14.34
C ALA A 138 12.96 -10.41 -13.90
N LEU A 139 12.50 -11.26 -14.83
CA LEU A 139 11.43 -12.21 -14.56
C LEU A 139 11.91 -13.49 -13.85
N PHE A 140 13.01 -14.10 -14.32
CA PHE A 140 13.44 -15.44 -13.87
C PHE A 140 14.59 -15.43 -12.85
N GLN A 141 15.33 -14.32 -12.72
CA GLN A 141 16.43 -14.22 -11.75
C GLN A 141 16.07 -13.35 -10.54
N SER A 142 14.78 -13.15 -10.28
CA SER A 142 14.27 -12.40 -9.13
C SER A 142 14.83 -10.98 -8.98
N LYS A 143 15.18 -10.33 -10.11
CA LYS A 143 15.63 -8.93 -10.11
C LYS A 143 14.47 -7.95 -10.00
N ALA A 144 13.24 -8.41 -10.24
CA ALA A 144 12.01 -7.67 -9.94
C ALA A 144 11.10 -8.50 -9.03
N ASP A 145 10.49 -7.84 -8.04
CA ASP A 145 9.51 -8.50 -7.19
C ASP A 145 8.13 -8.43 -7.84
N ILE A 146 7.80 -9.47 -8.60
CA ILE A 146 6.51 -9.60 -9.28
C ILE A 146 5.41 -10.21 -8.41
N SER A 147 5.72 -10.60 -7.17
CA SER A 147 4.75 -11.26 -6.28
C SER A 147 3.51 -10.43 -6.01
N TYR A 148 3.61 -9.10 -6.08
CA TYR A 148 2.48 -8.19 -5.91
C TYR A 148 1.42 -8.30 -7.01
N TYR A 149 1.79 -8.69 -8.24
CA TYR A 149 0.80 -8.88 -9.30
C TYR A 149 -0.17 -10.02 -8.99
N ILE A 150 0.29 -11.04 -8.24
CA ILE A 150 -0.56 -12.15 -7.80
C ILE A 150 -1.73 -11.64 -6.93
N PHE A 151 -1.51 -10.58 -6.16
CA PHE A 151 -2.54 -9.98 -5.32
C PHE A 151 -3.34 -8.89 -6.06
N CYS A 152 -2.66 -8.04 -6.83
CA CYS A 152 -3.30 -6.90 -7.49
C CYS A 152 -4.23 -7.33 -8.64
N ILE A 153 -3.81 -8.27 -9.49
CA ILE A 153 -4.58 -8.64 -10.69
C ILE A 153 -5.94 -9.25 -10.36
N PRO A 154 -6.07 -10.29 -9.51
CA PRO A 154 -7.37 -10.85 -9.18
C PRO A 154 -8.31 -9.82 -8.55
N TYR A 155 -7.78 -8.92 -7.74
CA TYR A 155 -8.57 -7.89 -7.08
C TYR A 155 -9.06 -6.82 -8.05
N LEU A 156 -8.22 -6.39 -9.01
CA LEU A 156 -8.63 -5.50 -10.09
C LEU A 156 -9.71 -6.14 -10.97
N LEU A 157 -9.54 -7.41 -11.34
CA LEU A 157 -10.53 -8.15 -12.12
C LEU A 157 -11.86 -8.26 -11.39
N GLN A 158 -11.86 -8.53 -10.09
CA GLN A 158 -13.08 -8.57 -9.29
C GLN A 158 -13.78 -7.20 -9.27
N ILE A 159 -13.06 -6.11 -9.07
CA ILE A 159 -13.63 -4.75 -9.06
C ILE A 159 -14.24 -4.41 -10.43
N LEU A 160 -13.55 -4.75 -11.52
CA LEU A 160 -14.06 -4.54 -12.88
C LEU A 160 -15.33 -5.34 -13.14
N ALA A 161 -15.36 -6.63 -12.76
CA ALA A 161 -16.54 -7.48 -12.88
C ALA A 161 -17.74 -6.93 -12.08
N ASP A 162 -17.51 -6.48 -10.85
CA ASP A 162 -18.55 -5.86 -10.00
C ASP A 162 -19.09 -4.57 -10.61
N THR A 163 -18.25 -3.82 -11.31
CA THR A 163 -18.63 -2.56 -11.97
C THR A 163 -19.49 -2.83 -13.21
N ASP A 164 -19.08 -3.80 -14.04
CA ASP A 164 -19.83 -4.18 -15.24
C ASP A 164 -21.18 -4.82 -14.88
N TYR A 165 -21.24 -5.66 -13.85
CA TYR A 165 -22.47 -6.23 -13.34
C TYR A 165 -23.48 -5.15 -12.91
N LYS A 166 -23.03 -4.12 -12.18
CA LYS A 166 -23.89 -3.00 -11.79
C LYS A 166 -24.41 -2.18 -12.96
N ARG A 167 -23.59 -1.99 -14.01
CA ARG A 167 -24.01 -1.31 -15.25
C ARG A 167 -25.07 -2.12 -16.03
N LEU A 168 -24.92 -3.44 -16.08
CA LEU A 168 -25.88 -4.33 -16.74
C LEU A 168 -27.22 -4.38 -16.00
N MET A 169 -27.20 -4.31 -14.67
CA MET A 169 -28.41 -4.34 -13.84
C MET A 169 -29.12 -2.98 -13.74
N ASN A 170 -28.43 -1.86 -14.01
CA ASN A 170 -28.98 -0.50 -13.97
C ASN A 170 -28.60 0.30 -15.25
N PRO A 171 -29.21 -0.01 -16.41
CA PRO A 171 -28.87 0.64 -17.68
C PRO A 171 -29.33 2.10 -17.80
N GLN A 172 -29.87 2.71 -16.73
CA GLN A 172 -30.46 4.07 -16.74
C GLN A 172 -29.68 5.10 -15.89
N THR A 173 -28.40 4.85 -15.52
CA THR A 173 -27.60 5.89 -14.84
C THR A 173 -26.44 6.35 -15.70
#